data_5821410ee62c327c4f2f75f0d9b60141
#
_entry.id   5821410ee62c327c4f2f75f0d9b60141
#
_cell.length_a   1.000
_cell.length_b   1.000
_cell.length_c   1.000
_cell.angle_alpha   90.00
_cell.angle_beta   90.00
_cell.angle_gamma   90.00
#
_symmetry.space_group_name_H-M   'P 1'
#
loop_
_entity.id
_entity.type
_entity.pdbx_description
1 polymer ?
#
loop_
_entity_poly.entity_id
_entity_poly.type
_entity_poly.pdbx_seq_one_letter_code
_entity_poly.pdbx_strand_id
1 'polypeptide(L)'
;MANIIKVRDDYEPIQFESTSGLNKFKICEGSSASWTDQEFTVKDLRSRIEPWLTSLFQSEHLSLLVGAGLTHAVHYLAANKAAAGMSALDLNNYKDEIDNRAKESAEKAGRKEGNLEDQLRVANELLRGLEILGDSKADNLRDELNGGMKDFAQSILSSENGIVTANEDKREQAFNTLVTFLMSFASRIGVRERLNIFTTNYDRLIEAGAEIAGLHLLDRFLGNLMPIFRSSRLDLDMHYNPPGIRGEPRYLEGVARYTKLHGSVDWVQTDRDIRRIGLPFGATDITPFFQTPSLYGATAHELMIYPNAAKDRETAGYPYVELFRDFASAVCRPNSVLVTYGYSFGDEHINRTIRDMLTIPSTHLVVISYDDPLDRIMQIYNEMGRPSQISLMIGAELADLTKLTQNYLPKAAIDKTTFRMSELLKQRMDPMQSDKEHKKQETTASDTGLEEL
;
A
#
# COMPACT_ATOMS: atom_id res chain seq x y z
N MET A 1 0.00 -16.13 15.69
CA MET A 1 -1.29 -15.49 15.36
C MET A 1 -2.01 -16.35 14.35
N ALA A 2 -3.31 -16.60 14.53
CA ALA A 2 -4.10 -17.30 13.52
C ALA A 2 -4.22 -16.42 12.27
N ASN A 3 -4.21 -17.06 11.10
CA ASN A 3 -4.51 -16.34 9.85
C ASN A 3 -6.02 -16.23 9.68
N ILE A 4 -6.49 -15.15 9.06
CA ILE A 4 -7.92 -14.90 8.81
C ILE A 4 -8.13 -14.71 7.31
N ILE A 5 -9.01 -15.51 6.74
CA ILE A 5 -9.40 -15.39 5.35
C ILE A 5 -10.91 -15.22 5.23
N LYS A 6 -11.32 -14.33 4.33
CA LYS A 6 -12.70 -14.19 3.86
C LYS A 6 -12.69 -13.69 2.42
N VAL A 7 -12.99 -14.58 1.50
CA VAL A 7 -12.97 -14.30 0.04
C VAL A 7 -14.12 -15.00 -0.66
N ARG A 8 -14.52 -14.51 -1.81
CA ARG A 8 -15.58 -15.07 -2.64
C ARG A 8 -16.91 -15.20 -1.86
N ASP A 9 -17.36 -16.43 -1.72
CA ASP A 9 -18.61 -16.88 -1.11
C ASP A 9 -18.52 -17.16 0.39
N ASP A 10 -17.38 -16.87 1.01
CA ASP A 10 -17.25 -17.02 2.47
C ASP A 10 -18.20 -16.04 3.16
N TYR A 11 -19.10 -16.58 3.99
CA TYR A 11 -20.08 -15.79 4.71
C TYR A 11 -19.43 -15.05 5.89
N GLU A 12 -18.58 -15.75 6.64
CA GLU A 12 -17.87 -15.24 7.81
C GLU A 12 -16.36 -15.37 7.64
N PRO A 13 -15.56 -14.61 8.40
CA PRO A 13 -14.12 -14.78 8.44
C PRO A 13 -13.72 -16.16 8.96
N ILE A 14 -12.86 -16.86 8.23
CA ILE A 14 -12.36 -18.20 8.56
C ILE A 14 -10.98 -18.06 9.19
N GLN A 15 -10.80 -18.59 10.40
CA GLN A 15 -9.52 -18.62 11.08
C GLN A 15 -8.82 -19.95 10.85
N PHE A 16 -7.53 -19.89 10.55
CA PHE A 16 -6.70 -21.08 10.33
C PHE A 16 -5.25 -20.87 10.80
N GLU A 17 -4.58 -21.96 11.05
CA GLU A 17 -3.18 -21.99 11.49
C GLU A 17 -2.33 -22.95 10.65
N SER A 18 -1.02 -22.71 10.63
CA SER A 18 -0.05 -23.62 10.00
C SER A 18 0.12 -24.87 10.84
N THR A 19 0.11 -26.05 10.19
CA THR A 19 0.43 -27.31 10.85
C THR A 19 1.95 -27.59 10.78
N SER A 20 2.41 -28.67 11.40
CA SER A 20 3.81 -29.13 11.35
C SER A 20 4.29 -29.52 9.94
N GLY A 21 3.37 -29.63 8.97
CA GLY A 21 3.67 -29.93 7.57
C GLY A 21 3.94 -28.66 6.75
N LEU A 22 4.91 -28.72 5.84
CA LEU A 22 5.23 -27.60 4.95
C LEU A 22 4.00 -27.27 4.07
N ASN A 23 3.57 -25.99 4.09
CA ASN A 23 2.44 -25.49 3.29
C ASN A 23 1.10 -26.18 3.57
N LYS A 24 0.90 -26.73 4.79
CA LYS A 24 -0.37 -27.31 5.23
C LYS A 24 -0.97 -26.49 6.35
N PHE A 25 -2.28 -26.33 6.30
CA PHE A 25 -3.06 -25.53 7.22
C PHE A 25 -4.21 -26.32 7.79
N LYS A 26 -4.67 -25.91 8.95
CA LYS A 26 -5.83 -26.45 9.64
C LYS A 26 -6.75 -25.31 10.08
N ILE A 27 -8.05 -25.52 9.96
CA ILE A 27 -9.06 -24.58 10.46
C ILE A 27 -9.02 -24.60 11.99
N CYS A 28 -9.04 -23.40 12.60
CA CYS A 28 -9.08 -23.24 14.03
C CYS A 28 -10.43 -23.70 14.61
N GLU A 29 -10.41 -24.13 15.87
CA GLU A 29 -11.62 -24.48 16.60
C GLU A 29 -12.59 -23.28 16.67
N GLY A 30 -13.89 -23.53 16.43
CA GLY A 30 -14.89 -22.47 16.37
C GLY A 30 -15.03 -21.77 15.01
N SER A 31 -14.18 -22.12 14.03
CA SER A 31 -14.29 -21.63 12.64
C SER A 31 -14.70 -22.77 11.71
N SER A 32 -15.38 -22.46 10.61
CA SER A 32 -15.78 -23.45 9.61
C SER A 32 -15.64 -22.90 8.20
N ALA A 33 -15.36 -23.77 7.24
CA ALA A 33 -15.27 -23.41 5.83
C ALA A 33 -16.11 -24.39 5.01
N SER A 34 -16.89 -23.88 4.07
CA SER A 34 -17.74 -24.71 3.19
C SER A 34 -16.98 -25.49 2.12
N TRP A 35 -15.70 -25.16 1.91
CA TRP A 35 -14.86 -25.67 0.82
C TRP A 35 -13.75 -26.63 1.28
N THR A 36 -13.64 -26.91 2.56
CA THR A 36 -12.70 -27.89 3.13
C THR A 36 -13.20 -28.42 4.47
N ASP A 37 -12.91 -29.67 4.78
CA ASP A 37 -13.37 -30.29 6.03
C ASP A 37 -12.53 -29.83 7.23
N GLN A 38 -11.20 -29.92 7.19
CA GLN A 38 -10.33 -29.46 8.27
C GLN A 38 -8.91 -29.06 7.80
N GLU A 39 -8.29 -29.83 6.90
CA GLU A 39 -6.93 -29.56 6.42
C GLU A 39 -6.95 -29.13 4.95
N PHE A 40 -6.06 -28.20 4.62
CA PHE A 40 -5.91 -27.67 3.27
C PHE A 40 -4.49 -27.17 3.05
N THR A 41 -4.18 -26.78 1.81
CA THR A 41 -2.83 -26.39 1.39
C THR A 41 -2.81 -24.99 0.77
N VAL A 42 -1.60 -24.46 0.53
CA VAL A 42 -1.41 -23.21 -0.26
C VAL A 42 -2.09 -23.31 -1.64
N LYS A 43 -2.13 -24.51 -2.27
CA LYS A 43 -2.78 -24.71 -3.57
C LYS A 43 -4.30 -24.49 -3.48
N ASP A 44 -4.91 -24.94 -2.40
CA ASP A 44 -6.35 -24.76 -2.17
C ASP A 44 -6.67 -23.29 -1.93
N LEU A 45 -5.89 -22.60 -1.08
CA LEU A 45 -6.00 -21.15 -0.90
C LEU A 45 -5.82 -20.39 -2.22
N ARG A 46 -4.77 -20.73 -2.99
CA ARG A 46 -4.51 -20.08 -4.27
C ARG A 46 -5.66 -20.23 -5.23
N SER A 47 -6.27 -21.41 -5.33
CA SER A 47 -7.42 -21.68 -6.22
C SER A 47 -8.65 -20.82 -5.86
N ARG A 48 -8.76 -20.36 -4.62
CA ARG A 48 -9.83 -19.46 -4.16
C ARG A 48 -9.45 -18.00 -4.32
N ILE A 49 -8.24 -17.62 -3.93
CA ILE A 49 -7.80 -16.22 -3.83
C ILE A 49 -7.44 -15.65 -5.20
N GLU A 50 -6.56 -16.30 -5.98
CA GLU A 50 -6.06 -15.73 -7.25
C GLU A 50 -7.17 -15.43 -8.27
N PRO A 51 -8.14 -16.31 -8.52
CA PRO A 51 -9.25 -16.00 -9.43
C PRO A 51 -10.15 -14.88 -8.92
N TRP A 52 -10.35 -14.81 -7.59
CA TRP A 52 -11.15 -13.77 -6.95
C TRP A 52 -10.49 -12.40 -7.09
N LEU A 53 -9.22 -12.29 -6.70
CA LEU A 53 -8.45 -11.06 -6.87
C LEU A 53 -8.32 -10.67 -8.35
N THR A 54 -8.14 -11.63 -9.24
CA THR A 54 -8.09 -11.38 -10.70
C THR A 54 -9.38 -10.72 -11.18
N SER A 55 -10.54 -11.19 -10.71
CA SER A 55 -11.84 -10.60 -11.05
C SER A 55 -11.97 -9.18 -10.50
N LEU A 56 -11.63 -8.98 -9.23
CA LEU A 56 -11.71 -7.68 -8.58
C LEU A 56 -10.73 -6.65 -9.21
N PHE A 57 -9.52 -7.08 -9.57
CA PHE A 57 -8.53 -6.19 -10.20
C PHE A 57 -8.90 -5.78 -11.62
N GLN A 58 -9.85 -6.46 -12.25
CA GLN A 58 -10.44 -6.07 -13.53
C GLN A 58 -11.69 -5.19 -13.37
N SER A 59 -12.01 -4.72 -12.17
CA SER A 59 -13.06 -3.74 -11.94
C SER A 59 -12.84 -2.47 -12.77
N GLU A 60 -13.89 -1.68 -12.95
CA GLU A 60 -13.81 -0.42 -13.70
C GLU A 60 -12.81 0.54 -13.06
N HIS A 61 -12.92 0.71 -11.75
CA HIS A 61 -12.06 1.57 -10.93
C HIS A 61 -11.31 0.73 -9.91
N LEU A 62 -9.98 0.69 -10.01
CA LEU A 62 -9.11 0.01 -9.04
C LEU A 62 -8.24 1.02 -8.32
N SER A 63 -8.27 0.95 -7.00
CA SER A 63 -7.42 1.74 -6.12
C SER A 63 -6.63 0.82 -5.19
N LEU A 64 -5.37 1.15 -4.95
CA LEU A 64 -4.49 0.51 -3.99
C LEU A 64 -4.12 1.53 -2.91
N LEU A 65 -4.40 1.23 -1.65
CA LEU A 65 -3.96 2.01 -0.49
C LEU A 65 -2.86 1.25 0.25
N VAL A 66 -1.70 1.85 0.33
CA VAL A 66 -0.51 1.25 0.97
C VAL A 66 -0.22 1.97 2.28
N GLY A 67 -0.10 1.20 3.36
CA GLY A 67 0.36 1.68 4.66
C GLY A 67 1.79 1.26 4.98
N ALA A 68 2.23 1.55 6.21
CA ALA A 68 3.59 1.28 6.71
C ALA A 68 4.02 -0.20 6.61
N GLY A 69 3.06 -1.12 6.53
CA GLY A 69 3.35 -2.55 6.37
C GLY A 69 4.15 -2.88 5.11
N LEU A 70 4.01 -2.12 4.00
CA LEU A 70 4.84 -2.32 2.82
C LEU A 70 6.29 -1.95 3.09
N THR A 71 6.52 -0.79 3.71
CA THR A 71 7.87 -0.34 4.07
C THR A 71 8.56 -1.36 4.98
N HIS A 72 7.86 -1.83 6.01
CA HIS A 72 8.39 -2.86 6.91
C HIS A 72 8.72 -4.16 6.18
N ALA A 73 7.83 -4.64 5.29
CA ALA A 73 8.04 -5.87 4.55
C ALA A 73 9.26 -5.80 3.63
N VAL A 74 9.39 -4.72 2.83
CA VAL A 74 10.53 -4.56 1.91
C VAL A 74 11.84 -4.33 2.66
N HIS A 75 11.83 -3.51 3.70
CA HIS A 75 13.00 -3.27 4.53
C HIS A 75 13.47 -4.57 5.23
N TYR A 76 12.53 -5.37 5.72
CA TYR A 76 12.85 -6.66 6.33
C TYR A 76 13.47 -7.64 5.32
N LEU A 77 12.93 -7.71 4.11
CA LEU A 77 13.50 -8.53 3.03
C LEU A 77 14.95 -8.12 2.70
N ALA A 78 15.22 -6.81 2.62
CA ALA A 78 16.53 -6.31 2.27
C ALA A 78 17.53 -6.38 3.44
N ALA A 79 17.16 -5.86 4.61
CA ALA A 79 18.07 -5.61 5.73
C ALA A 79 17.88 -6.56 6.93
N ASN A 80 16.86 -7.44 6.89
CA ASN A 80 16.48 -8.33 8.00
C ASN A 80 16.25 -7.57 9.32
N LYS A 81 15.73 -6.35 9.23
CA LYS A 81 15.40 -5.46 10.34
C LYS A 81 14.07 -4.77 10.06
N ALA A 82 13.37 -4.37 11.11
CA ALA A 82 12.22 -3.48 10.96
C ALA A 82 12.69 -2.12 10.41
N ALA A 83 11.86 -1.49 9.59
CA ALA A 83 12.08 -0.09 9.21
C ALA A 83 11.96 0.81 10.44
N ALA A 84 12.53 2.00 10.39
CA ALA A 84 12.38 2.98 11.46
C ALA A 84 10.90 3.29 11.67
N GLY A 85 10.49 3.25 12.94
CA GLY A 85 9.14 3.65 13.34
C GLY A 85 9.05 5.14 13.63
N MET A 86 7.87 5.59 14.01
CA MET A 86 7.62 6.95 14.49
C MET A 86 8.00 7.03 15.98
N SER A 87 9.28 7.26 16.26
CA SER A 87 9.75 7.51 17.64
C SER A 87 9.18 8.82 18.16
N ALA A 88 8.89 8.87 19.46
CA ALA A 88 8.45 10.10 20.12
C ALA A 88 9.51 11.21 19.98
N LEU A 89 9.05 12.47 19.96
CA LEU A 89 9.92 13.65 20.01
C LEU A 89 10.58 13.74 21.38
N ASP A 90 11.85 14.07 21.41
CA ASP A 90 12.56 14.41 22.64
C ASP A 90 12.52 15.93 22.85
N LEU A 91 11.47 16.38 23.54
CA LEU A 91 11.25 17.78 23.83
C LEU A 91 11.73 18.10 25.27
N ASN A 92 12.32 19.26 25.47
CA ASN A 92 12.68 19.77 26.80
C ASN A 92 11.67 20.80 27.29
N ASN A 93 11.19 21.65 26.37
CA ASN A 93 10.19 22.65 26.68
C ASN A 93 8.78 22.08 26.56
N TYR A 94 7.98 22.27 27.60
CA TYR A 94 6.57 21.82 27.64
C TYR A 94 6.36 20.32 27.39
N LYS A 95 7.36 19.51 27.73
CA LYS A 95 7.32 18.06 27.50
C LYS A 95 6.11 17.43 28.15
N ASP A 96 5.89 17.67 29.42
CA ASP A 96 4.81 17.04 30.18
C ASP A 96 3.43 17.47 29.66
N GLU A 97 3.27 18.74 29.30
CA GLU A 97 2.02 19.25 28.74
C GLU A 97 1.73 18.64 27.36
N ILE A 98 2.75 18.55 26.51
CA ILE A 98 2.64 17.99 25.17
C ILE A 98 2.36 16.48 25.27
N ASP A 99 3.12 15.75 26.08
CA ASP A 99 2.97 14.30 26.21
C ASP A 99 1.62 13.91 26.80
N ASN A 100 1.13 14.64 27.81
CA ASN A 100 -0.19 14.41 28.39
C ASN A 100 -1.30 14.62 27.36
N ARG A 101 -1.26 15.70 26.59
CA ARG A 101 -2.24 15.97 25.54
C ARG A 101 -2.15 15.00 24.36
N ALA A 102 -0.94 14.60 23.99
CA ALA A 102 -0.70 13.58 22.98
C ALA A 102 -1.30 12.24 23.42
N LYS A 103 -1.14 11.88 24.70
CA LYS A 103 -1.73 10.67 25.28
C LYS A 103 -3.26 10.72 25.28
N GLU A 104 -3.88 11.83 25.72
CA GLU A 104 -5.33 12.01 25.67
C GLU A 104 -5.89 11.82 24.23
N SER A 105 -5.13 12.30 23.25
CA SER A 105 -5.48 12.15 21.84
C SER A 105 -5.38 10.70 21.37
N ALA A 106 -4.31 10.03 21.78
CA ALA A 106 -4.08 8.63 21.47
C ALA A 106 -5.17 7.72 22.07
N GLU A 107 -5.58 7.97 23.31
CA GLU A 107 -6.65 7.25 24.00
C GLU A 107 -7.99 7.38 23.24
N LYS A 108 -8.32 8.59 22.75
CA LYS A 108 -9.51 8.80 21.91
C LYS A 108 -9.45 8.04 20.60
N ALA A 109 -8.24 7.77 20.10
CA ALA A 109 -7.99 6.97 18.90
C ALA A 109 -7.78 5.47 19.19
N GLY A 110 -8.09 4.99 20.42
CA GLY A 110 -7.93 3.60 20.84
C GLY A 110 -6.48 3.14 21.01
N ARG A 111 -5.53 4.05 21.20
CA ARG A 111 -4.11 3.78 21.46
C ARG A 111 -3.77 4.05 22.93
N LYS A 112 -2.80 3.34 23.49
CA LYS A 112 -2.38 3.50 24.89
C LYS A 112 -1.45 4.69 25.11
N GLU A 113 -0.67 5.03 24.10
CA GLU A 113 0.37 6.08 24.17
C GLU A 113 0.30 6.99 22.96
N GLY A 114 0.66 8.26 23.12
CA GLY A 114 0.86 9.21 22.04
C GLY A 114 2.05 8.80 21.17
N ASN A 115 1.95 9.07 19.90
CA ASN A 115 3.07 8.89 18.97
C ASN A 115 3.60 10.26 18.53
N LEU A 116 4.65 10.25 17.67
CA LEU A 116 5.22 11.46 17.07
C LEU A 116 4.15 12.40 16.50
N GLU A 117 3.14 11.83 15.82
CA GLU A 117 2.07 12.60 15.19
C GLU A 117 1.27 13.39 16.21
N ASP A 118 0.86 12.72 17.30
CA ASP A 118 0.10 13.39 18.36
C ASP A 118 0.92 14.48 19.04
N GLN A 119 2.22 14.24 19.28
CA GLN A 119 3.13 15.22 19.88
C GLN A 119 3.35 16.42 18.96
N LEU A 120 3.65 16.20 17.67
CA LEU A 120 3.83 17.27 16.67
C LEU A 120 2.60 18.19 16.61
N ARG A 121 1.41 17.58 16.58
CA ARG A 121 0.18 18.36 16.56
C ARG A 121 0.06 19.27 17.77
N VAL A 122 0.16 18.71 18.96
CA VAL A 122 0.03 19.48 20.22
C VAL A 122 1.10 20.55 20.31
N ALA A 123 2.33 20.22 19.96
CA ALA A 123 3.45 21.13 19.99
C ALA A 123 3.30 22.30 18.99
N ASN A 124 2.80 22.04 17.79
CA ASN A 124 2.51 23.08 16.80
C ASN A 124 1.35 24.00 17.23
N GLU A 125 0.28 23.45 17.83
CA GLU A 125 -0.81 24.25 18.40
C GLU A 125 -0.28 25.15 19.53
N LEU A 126 0.57 24.62 20.40
CA LEU A 126 1.20 25.38 21.49
C LEU A 126 2.14 26.45 20.94
N LEU A 127 3.02 26.10 19.98
CA LEU A 127 3.93 27.04 19.34
C LEU A 127 3.15 28.24 18.77
N ARG A 128 2.08 28.00 18.05
CA ARG A 128 1.23 29.05 17.49
C ARG A 128 0.62 29.92 18.60
N GLY A 129 0.20 29.34 19.72
CA GLY A 129 -0.30 30.06 20.85
C GLY A 129 0.77 30.97 21.46
N LEU A 130 1.99 30.49 21.66
CA LEU A 130 3.13 31.24 22.17
C LEU A 130 3.53 32.40 21.26
N GLU A 131 3.53 32.15 19.93
CA GLU A 131 3.79 33.19 18.91
C GLU A 131 2.76 34.33 18.98
N ILE A 132 1.46 33.99 19.10
CA ILE A 132 0.38 34.99 19.24
C ILE A 132 0.53 35.83 20.50
N LEU A 133 0.99 35.20 21.57
CA LEU A 133 1.23 35.89 22.85
C LEU A 133 2.55 36.67 22.90
N GLY A 134 3.44 36.48 21.92
CA GLY A 134 4.77 37.05 21.89
C GLY A 134 5.69 36.51 23.01
N ASP A 135 5.47 35.24 23.40
CA ASP A 135 6.27 34.58 24.43
C ASP A 135 7.66 34.21 23.88
N SER A 136 8.73 34.58 24.61
CA SER A 136 10.11 34.29 24.22
C SER A 136 10.44 32.80 24.12
N LYS A 137 9.64 31.95 24.73
CA LYS A 137 9.80 30.48 24.63
C LYS A 137 9.34 29.89 23.29
N ALA A 138 8.64 30.68 22.45
CA ALA A 138 8.24 30.28 21.15
C ALA A 138 9.42 29.84 20.24
N ASP A 139 10.52 30.63 20.30
CA ASP A 139 11.73 30.34 19.52
C ASP A 139 12.37 29.02 19.95
N ASN A 140 12.48 28.78 21.28
CA ASN A 140 13.04 27.53 21.79
C ASN A 140 12.22 26.32 21.36
N LEU A 141 10.88 26.38 21.45
CA LEU A 141 10.01 25.28 21.02
C LEU A 141 10.08 25.04 19.49
N ARG A 142 10.21 26.14 18.72
CA ARG A 142 10.39 26.04 17.26
C ARG A 142 11.69 25.32 16.91
N ASP A 143 12.79 25.63 17.61
CA ASP A 143 14.09 25.00 17.39
C ASP A 143 14.06 23.51 17.75
N GLU A 144 13.40 23.13 18.85
CA GLU A 144 13.21 21.72 19.23
C GLU A 144 12.37 20.96 18.20
N LEU A 145 11.26 21.56 17.73
CA LEU A 145 10.44 20.96 16.69
C LEU A 145 11.21 20.79 15.38
N ASN A 146 12.00 21.79 14.98
CA ASN A 146 12.85 21.70 13.81
C ASN A 146 13.89 20.58 13.94
N GLY A 147 14.51 20.42 15.10
CA GLY A 147 15.41 19.31 15.42
C GLY A 147 14.71 17.96 15.30
N GLY A 148 13.57 17.80 15.96
CA GLY A 148 12.80 16.56 15.94
C GLY A 148 12.30 16.18 14.54
N MET A 149 11.87 17.16 13.74
CA MET A 149 11.47 16.93 12.33
C MET A 149 12.66 16.49 11.47
N LYS A 150 13.85 17.10 11.71
CA LYS A 150 15.07 16.68 11.04
C LYS A 150 15.44 15.23 11.38
N ASP A 151 15.38 14.86 12.66
CA ASP A 151 15.69 13.51 13.12
C ASP A 151 14.70 12.50 12.57
N PHE A 152 13.42 12.86 12.50
CA PHE A 152 12.40 12.01 11.90
C PHE A 152 12.65 11.83 10.38
N ALA A 153 12.90 12.89 9.64
CA ALA A 153 13.25 12.79 8.23
C ALA A 153 14.50 11.91 8.03
N GLN A 154 15.51 12.10 8.90
CA GLN A 154 16.74 11.30 8.88
C GLN A 154 16.46 9.81 9.16
N SER A 155 15.52 9.47 10.02
CA SER A 155 15.14 8.10 10.30
C SER A 155 14.52 7.40 9.06
N ILE A 156 13.69 8.13 8.30
CA ILE A 156 13.11 7.65 7.04
C ILE A 156 14.22 7.42 6.01
N LEU A 157 15.10 8.41 5.81
CA LEU A 157 16.24 8.28 4.90
C LEU A 157 17.16 7.13 5.28
N SER A 158 17.38 6.92 6.58
CA SER A 158 18.19 5.79 7.08
C SER A 158 17.55 4.44 6.73
N SER A 159 16.22 4.35 6.75
CA SER A 159 15.50 3.14 6.32
C SER A 159 15.65 2.92 4.81
N GLU A 160 15.50 3.95 3.98
CA GLU A 160 15.74 3.86 2.54
C GLU A 160 17.19 3.47 2.23
N ASN A 161 18.16 4.11 2.90
CA ASN A 161 19.59 3.79 2.76
C ASN A 161 19.89 2.36 3.20
N GLY A 162 19.25 1.87 4.26
CA GLY A 162 19.38 0.48 4.72
C GLY A 162 18.98 -0.55 3.66
N ILE A 163 18.00 -0.23 2.81
CA ILE A 163 17.63 -1.07 1.66
C ILE A 163 18.72 -1.01 0.59
N VAL A 164 19.17 0.18 0.23
CA VAL A 164 20.17 0.39 -0.85
C VAL A 164 21.53 -0.23 -0.52
N THR A 165 21.94 -0.15 0.75
CA THR A 165 23.23 -0.66 1.22
C THR A 165 23.19 -2.11 1.70
N ALA A 166 22.04 -2.77 1.62
CA ALA A 166 21.90 -4.18 1.95
C ALA A 166 22.72 -5.08 1.03
N ASN A 167 22.94 -6.35 1.46
CA ASN A 167 23.58 -7.35 0.62
C ASN A 167 22.89 -7.42 -0.75
N GLU A 168 23.68 -7.60 -1.82
CA GLU A 168 23.21 -7.54 -3.21
C GLU A 168 22.04 -8.48 -3.49
N ASP A 169 22.16 -9.76 -3.11
CA ASP A 169 21.12 -10.76 -3.36
C ASP A 169 19.80 -10.39 -2.64
N LYS A 170 19.89 -9.92 -1.38
CA LYS A 170 18.72 -9.53 -0.59
C LYS A 170 18.09 -8.24 -1.11
N ARG A 171 18.91 -7.27 -1.49
CA ARG A 171 18.44 -6.02 -2.10
C ARG A 171 17.70 -6.32 -3.40
N GLU A 172 18.28 -7.14 -4.26
CA GLU A 172 17.66 -7.54 -5.52
C GLU A 172 16.34 -8.30 -5.27
N GLN A 173 16.33 -9.24 -4.33
CA GLN A 173 15.11 -9.95 -3.93
C GLN A 173 14.03 -8.98 -3.45
N ALA A 174 14.38 -8.03 -2.59
CA ALA A 174 13.43 -7.06 -2.05
C ALA A 174 12.81 -6.18 -3.15
N PHE A 175 13.63 -5.63 -4.06
CA PHE A 175 13.13 -4.83 -5.17
C PHE A 175 12.35 -5.67 -6.19
N ASN A 176 12.78 -6.87 -6.52
CA ASN A 176 12.04 -7.77 -7.42
C ASN A 176 10.66 -8.12 -6.85
N THR A 177 10.58 -8.34 -5.53
CA THR A 177 9.32 -8.60 -4.85
C THR A 177 8.41 -7.35 -4.89
N LEU A 178 8.95 -6.17 -4.64
CA LEU A 178 8.22 -4.90 -4.73
C LEU A 178 7.71 -4.62 -6.14
N VAL A 179 8.57 -4.79 -7.16
CA VAL A 179 8.19 -4.65 -8.57
C VAL A 179 7.06 -5.62 -8.93
N THR A 180 7.19 -6.90 -8.54
CA THR A 180 6.14 -7.91 -8.77
C THR A 180 4.82 -7.52 -8.11
N PHE A 181 4.88 -6.99 -6.87
CA PHE A 181 3.72 -6.46 -6.17
C PHE A 181 3.05 -5.34 -6.95
N LEU A 182 3.78 -4.29 -7.32
CA LEU A 182 3.24 -3.15 -8.07
C LEU A 182 2.68 -3.55 -9.43
N MET A 183 3.38 -4.40 -10.17
CA MET A 183 2.96 -4.86 -11.49
C MET A 183 1.71 -5.74 -11.46
N SER A 184 1.45 -6.44 -10.34
CA SER A 184 0.21 -7.21 -10.17
C SER A 184 -1.03 -6.32 -10.21
N PHE A 185 -0.94 -5.07 -9.80
CA PHE A 185 -2.02 -4.07 -9.87
C PHE A 185 -2.01 -3.26 -11.17
N ALA A 186 -0.82 -2.94 -11.68
CA ALA A 186 -0.65 -2.06 -12.83
C ALA A 186 -0.97 -2.71 -14.17
N SER A 187 -0.98 -4.05 -14.26
CA SER A 187 -1.31 -4.79 -15.48
C SER A 187 -2.81 -4.77 -15.76
N ARG A 188 -3.28 -3.69 -16.38
CA ARG A 188 -4.69 -3.46 -16.75
C ARG A 188 -4.85 -3.25 -18.24
N ILE A 189 -6.00 -3.67 -18.77
CA ILE A 189 -6.34 -3.45 -20.18
C ILE A 189 -6.55 -1.95 -20.42
N GLY A 190 -6.03 -1.40 -21.52
CA GLY A 190 -6.06 0.03 -21.86
C GLY A 190 -7.45 0.66 -22.05
N VAL A 191 -8.53 -0.12 -21.95
CA VAL A 191 -9.92 0.36 -21.93
C VAL A 191 -10.45 0.57 -20.51
N ARG A 192 -9.70 0.18 -19.48
CA ARG A 192 -10.04 0.41 -18.08
C ARG A 192 -9.39 1.67 -17.58
N GLU A 193 -10.02 2.31 -16.60
CA GLU A 193 -9.44 3.48 -15.96
C GLU A 193 -8.10 3.11 -15.27
N ARG A 194 -7.21 4.08 -15.14
CA ARG A 194 -5.90 3.90 -14.53
C ARG A 194 -5.99 3.40 -13.10
N LEU A 195 -4.99 2.61 -12.71
CA LEU A 195 -4.74 2.32 -11.31
C LEU A 195 -4.51 3.63 -10.54
N ASN A 196 -5.18 3.77 -9.40
CA ASN A 196 -4.88 4.81 -8.43
C ASN A 196 -4.10 4.17 -7.27
N ILE A 197 -2.91 4.70 -6.98
CA ILE A 197 -2.09 4.29 -5.85
C ILE A 197 -2.11 5.40 -4.82
N PHE A 198 -2.57 5.09 -3.62
CA PHE A 198 -2.57 5.96 -2.46
C PHE A 198 -1.63 5.41 -1.41
N THR A 199 -0.95 6.27 -0.67
CA THR A 199 -0.14 5.85 0.46
C THR A 199 -0.20 6.86 1.61
N THR A 200 -0.11 6.35 2.82
CA THR A 200 0.10 7.14 4.04
C THR A 200 1.57 7.24 4.41
N ASN A 201 2.46 6.55 3.68
CA ASN A 201 3.88 6.48 3.98
C ASN A 201 4.63 7.73 3.51
N TYR A 202 5.58 8.17 4.31
CA TYR A 202 6.44 9.32 3.99
C TYR A 202 7.66 8.96 3.14
N ASP A 203 8.07 7.67 3.16
CA ASP A 203 9.18 7.16 2.35
C ASP A 203 8.86 7.16 0.85
N ARG A 204 9.89 6.94 0.03
CA ARG A 204 9.79 6.94 -1.44
C ARG A 204 9.93 5.55 -2.05
N LEU A 205 9.55 4.53 -1.29
CA LEU A 205 9.71 3.15 -1.71
C LEU A 205 8.86 2.79 -2.93
N ILE A 206 7.62 3.30 -2.98
CA ILE A 206 6.72 3.07 -4.12
C ILE A 206 7.29 3.74 -5.37
N GLU A 207 7.81 4.96 -5.25
CA GLU A 207 8.46 5.67 -6.35
C GLU A 207 9.66 4.89 -6.88
N ALA A 208 10.55 4.42 -6.00
CA ALA A 208 11.71 3.63 -6.38
C ALA A 208 11.31 2.31 -7.07
N GLY A 209 10.31 1.60 -6.53
CA GLY A 209 9.79 0.38 -7.13
C GLY A 209 9.12 0.61 -8.49
N ALA A 210 8.40 1.72 -8.64
CA ALA A 210 7.77 2.11 -9.89
C ALA A 210 8.79 2.45 -10.99
N GLU A 211 9.85 3.19 -10.65
CA GLU A 211 10.93 3.50 -11.59
C GLU A 211 11.64 2.23 -12.08
N ILE A 212 11.95 1.29 -11.19
CA ILE A 212 12.55 0.00 -11.58
C ILE A 212 11.57 -0.81 -12.45
N ALA A 213 10.27 -0.76 -12.17
CA ALA A 213 9.24 -1.44 -12.95
C ALA A 213 8.94 -0.79 -14.30
N GLY A 214 9.46 0.41 -14.57
CA GLY A 214 9.08 1.22 -15.73
C GLY A 214 7.63 1.75 -15.65
N LEU A 215 7.06 1.81 -14.46
CA LEU A 215 5.73 2.34 -14.19
C LEU A 215 5.81 3.85 -13.96
N HIS A 216 5.19 4.62 -14.85
CA HIS A 216 5.13 6.07 -14.73
C HIS A 216 4.07 6.50 -13.72
N LEU A 217 4.46 7.22 -12.68
CA LEU A 217 3.57 7.75 -11.67
C LEU A 217 3.12 9.17 -12.02
N LEU A 218 1.81 9.36 -12.24
CA LEU A 218 1.20 10.68 -12.39
C LEU A 218 0.82 11.19 -11.01
N ASP A 219 1.57 12.15 -10.52
CA ASP A 219 1.31 12.87 -9.28
C ASP A 219 0.97 14.35 -9.55
N ARG A 220 0.78 15.13 -8.50
CA ARG A 220 0.46 16.56 -8.62
C ARG A 220 1.70 17.45 -8.82
N PHE A 221 2.88 16.88 -8.98
CA PHE A 221 4.11 17.62 -9.18
C PHE A 221 4.46 17.79 -10.65
N LEU A 222 4.97 18.96 -11.01
CA LEU A 222 5.38 19.32 -12.36
C LEU A 222 6.81 19.86 -12.34
N GLY A 223 7.68 19.27 -13.13
CA GLY A 223 9.12 19.59 -13.23
C GLY A 223 9.97 18.36 -12.99
N ASN A 224 11.30 18.50 -13.13
CA ASN A 224 12.23 17.36 -13.02
C ASN A 224 13.14 17.44 -11.79
N LEU A 225 13.81 18.58 -11.57
CA LEU A 225 14.79 18.70 -10.49
C LEU A 225 14.17 19.19 -9.17
N MET A 226 13.29 20.17 -9.24
CA MET A 226 12.59 20.77 -8.11
C MET A 226 11.10 20.94 -8.47
N PRO A 227 10.37 19.83 -8.61
CA PRO A 227 8.98 19.87 -9.05
C PRO A 227 8.13 20.72 -8.12
N ILE A 228 7.18 21.45 -8.71
CA ILE A 228 6.19 22.28 -8.00
C ILE A 228 4.85 21.58 -7.96
N PHE A 229 4.18 21.61 -6.82
CA PHE A 229 2.81 21.09 -6.66
C PHE A 229 1.80 21.93 -7.45
N ARG A 230 0.92 21.26 -8.20
CA ARG A 230 -0.15 21.87 -8.98
C ARG A 230 -1.47 21.15 -8.76
N SER A 231 -2.47 21.86 -8.22
CA SER A 231 -3.79 21.28 -7.91
C SER A 231 -4.47 20.68 -9.14
N SER A 232 -4.31 21.28 -10.32
CA SER A 232 -4.92 20.82 -11.57
C SER A 232 -4.11 19.75 -12.33
N ARG A 233 -2.97 19.28 -11.78
CA ARG A 233 -2.07 18.39 -12.54
C ARG A 233 -2.72 17.05 -12.91
N LEU A 234 -3.58 16.51 -12.05
CA LEU A 234 -4.26 15.23 -12.29
C LEU A 234 -5.43 15.32 -13.28
N ASP A 235 -5.83 16.52 -13.67
CA ASP A 235 -6.79 16.72 -14.76
C ASP A 235 -6.18 16.40 -16.14
N LEU A 236 -4.84 16.37 -16.21
CA LEU A 236 -4.09 15.97 -17.39
C LEU A 236 -3.74 14.49 -17.30
N ASP A 237 -3.95 13.76 -18.40
CA ASP A 237 -3.65 12.34 -18.48
C ASP A 237 -2.92 11.98 -19.78
N MET A 238 -2.29 10.80 -19.82
CA MET A 238 -1.53 10.30 -20.95
C MET A 238 -2.38 9.35 -21.79
N HIS A 239 -2.55 9.65 -23.06
CA HIS A 239 -3.31 8.82 -23.99
C HIS A 239 -2.46 8.45 -25.19
N TYR A 240 -2.75 7.29 -25.75
CA TYR A 240 -2.13 6.80 -26.97
C TYR A 240 -3.15 6.78 -28.12
N ASN A 241 -2.80 7.46 -29.20
CA ASN A 241 -3.55 7.46 -30.46
C ASN A 241 -2.78 6.63 -31.48
N PRO A 242 -3.19 5.36 -31.76
CA PRO A 242 -2.52 4.54 -32.75
C PRO A 242 -2.62 5.21 -34.15
N PRO A 243 -1.53 5.28 -34.91
CA PRO A 243 -1.53 5.80 -36.28
C PRO A 243 -2.53 5.04 -37.16
N GLY A 244 -3.36 5.76 -37.92
CA GLY A 244 -4.30 5.19 -38.86
C GLY A 244 -5.58 4.55 -38.27
N ILE A 245 -5.71 4.52 -36.94
CA ILE A 245 -6.91 4.03 -36.25
C ILE A 245 -7.75 5.25 -35.84
N ARG A 246 -8.98 5.32 -36.36
CA ARG A 246 -9.97 6.31 -35.91
C ARG A 246 -10.76 5.69 -34.77
N GLY A 247 -10.78 6.35 -33.60
CA GLY A 247 -11.50 5.87 -32.42
C GLY A 247 -11.15 6.71 -31.19
N GLU A 248 -11.66 6.28 -30.05
CA GLU A 248 -11.34 6.93 -28.78
C GLU A 248 -9.86 6.71 -28.40
N PRO A 249 -9.19 7.73 -27.85
CA PRO A 249 -7.85 7.59 -27.30
C PRO A 249 -7.81 6.48 -26.25
N ARG A 250 -6.76 5.66 -26.28
CA ARG A 250 -6.54 4.63 -25.28
C ARG A 250 -5.59 5.16 -24.20
N TYR A 251 -5.79 4.71 -22.98
CA TYR A 251 -4.83 4.97 -21.92
C TYR A 251 -3.48 4.33 -22.28
N LEU A 252 -2.41 5.08 -22.07
CA LEU A 252 -1.05 4.55 -22.19
C LEU A 252 -0.83 3.54 -21.08
N GLU A 253 -0.41 2.34 -21.41
CA GLU A 253 -0.06 1.31 -20.43
C GLU A 253 1.19 1.71 -19.62
N GLY A 254 1.38 1.10 -18.44
CA GLY A 254 2.50 1.42 -17.57
C GLY A 254 2.44 2.80 -16.92
N VAL A 255 1.23 3.33 -16.70
CA VAL A 255 1.01 4.61 -16.03
C VAL A 255 -0.03 4.43 -14.93
N ALA A 256 0.25 4.93 -13.73
CA ALA A 256 -0.68 4.96 -12.59
C ALA A 256 -0.78 6.36 -12.00
N ARG A 257 -1.94 6.72 -11.44
CA ARG A 257 -2.08 7.92 -10.62
C ARG A 257 -1.53 7.64 -9.23
N TYR A 258 -0.80 8.59 -8.68
CA TYR A 258 -0.13 8.41 -7.39
C TYR A 258 -0.36 9.59 -6.46
N THR A 259 -0.81 9.30 -5.24
CA THR A 259 -1.12 10.32 -4.23
C THR A 259 -0.63 9.89 -2.85
N LYS A 260 0.24 10.71 -2.25
CA LYS A 260 0.69 10.57 -0.86
C LYS A 260 -0.23 11.39 0.04
N LEU A 261 -1.07 10.72 0.82
CA LEU A 261 -2.13 11.38 1.60
C LEU A 261 -1.59 12.21 2.77
N HIS A 262 -0.42 11.84 3.30
CA HIS A 262 0.19 12.49 4.47
C HIS A 262 1.45 13.30 4.13
N GLY A 263 1.74 13.53 2.85
CA GLY A 263 2.97 14.16 2.43
C GLY A 263 4.12 13.20 2.25
N SER A 264 5.35 13.72 2.18
CA SER A 264 6.56 12.94 1.90
C SER A 264 7.79 13.59 2.52
N VAL A 265 8.80 12.77 2.80
CA VAL A 265 10.10 13.21 3.33
C VAL A 265 10.80 14.25 2.44
N ASP A 266 10.46 14.26 1.14
CA ASP A 266 11.05 15.15 0.14
C ASP A 266 10.15 16.33 -0.28
N TRP A 267 9.00 16.54 0.40
CA TRP A 267 8.13 17.69 0.13
C TRP A 267 8.42 18.82 1.10
N VAL A 268 8.55 20.02 0.59
CA VAL A 268 8.82 21.23 1.38
C VAL A 268 7.81 22.29 1.02
N GLN A 269 7.21 22.87 2.06
CA GLN A 269 6.38 24.06 1.94
C GLN A 269 7.28 25.30 1.97
N THR A 270 7.18 26.13 0.96
CA THR A 270 7.79 27.46 0.94
C THR A 270 6.71 28.52 1.14
N ASP A 271 7.08 29.78 1.29
CA ASP A 271 6.13 30.91 1.40
C ASP A 271 5.15 31.02 0.22
N ARG A 272 5.51 30.47 -0.95
CA ARG A 272 4.78 30.66 -2.19
C ARG A 272 4.18 29.39 -2.76
N ASP A 273 4.80 28.26 -2.54
CA ASP A 273 4.44 27.01 -3.19
C ASP A 273 4.93 25.79 -2.38
N ILE A 274 4.53 24.62 -2.84
CA ILE A 274 5.03 23.35 -2.34
C ILE A 274 5.94 22.76 -3.40
N ARG A 275 7.13 22.37 -2.98
CA ARG A 275 8.16 21.78 -3.85
C ARG A 275 8.58 20.41 -3.39
N ARG A 276 8.98 19.59 -4.34
CA ARG A 276 9.63 18.32 -4.06
C ARG A 276 11.13 18.49 -4.25
N ILE A 277 11.91 18.05 -3.26
CA ILE A 277 13.37 18.04 -3.34
C ILE A 277 13.80 16.91 -4.29
N GLY A 278 14.71 17.18 -5.19
CA GLY A 278 15.35 16.18 -6.06
C GLY A 278 16.35 15.32 -5.29
N LEU A 279 15.84 14.57 -4.30
CA LEU A 279 16.64 13.76 -3.38
C LEU A 279 16.78 12.33 -3.93
N PRO A 280 18.01 11.81 -4.18
CA PRO A 280 18.18 10.42 -4.60
C PRO A 280 17.63 9.42 -3.58
N PHE A 281 17.05 8.30 -4.04
CA PHE A 281 16.66 7.22 -3.14
C PHE A 281 17.90 6.63 -2.46
N GLY A 282 17.85 6.49 -1.14
CA GLY A 282 19.01 6.08 -0.34
C GLY A 282 19.95 7.22 0.06
N ALA A 283 19.57 8.49 -0.15
CA ALA A 283 20.31 9.63 0.38
C ALA A 283 20.43 9.54 1.91
N THR A 284 21.58 9.97 2.43
CA THR A 284 21.89 9.86 3.86
C THR A 284 21.59 11.13 4.66
N ASP A 285 21.41 12.28 4.00
CA ASP A 285 21.13 13.57 4.64
C ASP A 285 20.30 14.46 3.70
N ILE A 286 19.30 15.12 4.21
CA ILE A 286 18.46 16.08 3.50
C ILE A 286 18.98 17.52 3.60
N THR A 287 19.75 17.83 4.63
CA THR A 287 20.18 19.19 4.97
C THR A 287 20.84 19.96 3.82
N PRO A 288 21.75 19.36 3.02
CA PRO A 288 22.37 20.07 1.91
C PRO A 288 21.40 20.57 0.86
N PHE A 289 20.26 19.91 0.71
CA PHE A 289 19.28 20.20 -0.33
C PHE A 289 18.42 21.43 -0.02
N PHE A 290 18.33 21.85 1.26
CA PHE A 290 17.67 23.11 1.63
C PHE A 290 18.42 24.36 1.14
N GLN A 291 19.70 24.21 0.75
CA GLN A 291 20.50 25.29 0.21
C GLN A 291 20.31 25.52 -1.30
N THR A 292 19.42 24.76 -1.94
CA THR A 292 19.14 24.96 -3.36
C THR A 292 18.40 26.29 -3.59
N PRO A 293 18.58 26.96 -4.72
CA PRO A 293 18.03 28.30 -4.96
C PRO A 293 16.53 28.42 -4.75
N SER A 294 15.77 27.34 -5.01
CA SER A 294 14.31 27.32 -4.86
C SER A 294 13.83 27.09 -3.43
N LEU A 295 14.73 26.67 -2.52
CA LEU A 295 14.43 26.34 -1.13
C LEU A 295 15.26 27.16 -0.14
N TYR A 296 15.99 28.16 -0.64
CA TYR A 296 16.87 28.96 0.21
C TYR A 296 16.13 29.56 1.40
N GLY A 297 16.59 29.21 2.61
CA GLY A 297 15.97 29.61 3.86
C GLY A 297 14.93 28.61 4.39
N ALA A 298 14.58 27.56 3.67
CA ALA A 298 13.75 26.49 4.21
C ALA A 298 14.52 25.66 5.25
N THR A 299 13.78 25.13 6.22
CA THR A 299 14.29 24.29 7.31
C THR A 299 13.53 22.96 7.34
N ALA A 300 13.92 22.05 8.20
CA ALA A 300 13.21 20.79 8.38
C ALA A 300 11.78 20.97 8.92
N HIS A 301 11.47 22.09 9.53
CA HIS A 301 10.12 22.41 10.00
C HIS A 301 9.11 22.57 8.85
N GLU A 302 9.56 23.06 7.68
CA GLU A 302 8.76 23.17 6.48
C GLU A 302 8.62 21.86 5.69
N LEU A 303 9.25 20.77 6.14
CA LEU A 303 9.01 19.46 5.57
C LEU A 303 7.54 19.08 5.74
N MET A 304 6.92 18.71 4.65
CA MET A 304 5.53 18.28 4.64
C MET A 304 5.41 16.80 5.05
N ILE A 305 5.83 16.54 6.25
CA ILE A 305 5.61 15.31 6.97
C ILE A 305 4.54 15.66 8.00
N TYR A 306 3.29 15.58 7.60
CA TYR A 306 2.20 15.92 8.49
C TYR A 306 1.36 14.71 8.82
N PRO A 307 1.57 14.19 9.99
CA PRO A 307 0.65 13.29 10.62
C PRO A 307 -0.17 14.06 11.67
N ASN A 308 -1.36 14.49 11.34
CA ASN A 308 -2.15 15.20 12.33
C ASN A 308 -3.38 14.43 12.79
N ALA A 309 -3.49 14.23 14.10
CA ALA A 309 -4.64 13.63 14.73
C ALA A 309 -5.82 14.61 14.96
N ALA A 310 -5.60 15.94 14.82
CA ALA A 310 -6.68 16.92 14.74
C ALA A 310 -7.16 17.12 13.31
N LYS A 311 -7.31 16.04 12.63
CA LYS A 311 -7.51 15.82 11.20
C LYS A 311 -8.63 16.65 10.55
N ASP A 312 -9.60 17.13 11.32
CA ASP A 312 -10.72 17.91 10.78
C ASP A 312 -10.34 19.34 10.35
N ARG A 313 -9.26 19.91 10.90
CA ARG A 313 -8.86 21.28 10.57
C ARG A 313 -7.75 21.36 9.54
N GLU A 314 -6.87 20.37 9.47
CA GLU A 314 -5.67 20.41 8.62
C GLU A 314 -5.86 19.68 7.29
N THR A 315 -6.68 18.65 7.23
CA THR A 315 -7.15 18.11 5.94
C THR A 315 -7.99 19.14 5.18
N ALA A 316 -8.49 20.17 5.84
CA ALA A 316 -9.08 21.34 5.20
C ALA A 316 -8.02 22.32 4.66
N GLY A 317 -6.74 22.19 5.05
CA GLY A 317 -5.64 23.00 4.56
C GLY A 317 -5.06 22.47 3.24
N TYR A 318 -4.59 23.41 2.39
CA TYR A 318 -3.84 23.07 1.19
C TYR A 318 -2.46 22.50 1.56
N PRO A 319 -1.98 21.40 0.96
CA PRO A 319 -2.55 20.65 -0.17
C PRO A 319 -3.43 19.47 0.24
N TYR A 320 -3.58 19.17 1.52
CA TYR A 320 -4.22 17.94 2.02
C TYR A 320 -5.67 17.80 1.54
N VAL A 321 -6.42 18.91 1.50
CA VAL A 321 -7.79 18.93 0.96
C VAL A 321 -7.86 18.37 -0.47
N GLU A 322 -6.84 18.65 -1.29
CA GLU A 322 -6.75 18.14 -2.65
C GLU A 322 -6.46 16.63 -2.65
N LEU A 323 -5.53 16.18 -1.80
CA LEU A 323 -5.09 14.79 -1.73
C LEU A 323 -6.22 13.87 -1.23
N PHE A 324 -6.95 14.30 -0.18
CA PHE A 324 -8.10 13.56 0.34
C PHE A 324 -9.29 13.59 -0.62
N ARG A 325 -9.48 14.69 -1.35
CA ARG A 325 -10.49 14.75 -2.42
C ARG A 325 -10.19 13.77 -3.54
N ASP A 326 -8.92 13.62 -3.93
CA ASP A 326 -8.51 12.62 -4.92
C ASP A 326 -8.84 11.20 -4.44
N PHE A 327 -8.55 10.89 -3.18
CA PHE A 327 -8.87 9.60 -2.60
C PHE A 327 -10.38 9.35 -2.62
N ALA A 328 -11.18 10.26 -2.08
CA ALA A 328 -12.64 10.12 -2.06
C ALA A 328 -13.22 10.00 -3.48
N SER A 329 -12.74 10.82 -4.41
CA SER A 329 -13.21 10.81 -5.82
C SER A 329 -12.83 9.50 -6.55
N ALA A 330 -11.74 8.85 -6.17
CA ALA A 330 -11.32 7.59 -6.77
C ALA A 330 -12.11 6.39 -6.24
N VAL A 331 -12.42 6.36 -4.94
CA VAL A 331 -13.00 5.18 -4.30
C VAL A 331 -14.51 5.23 -4.18
N CYS A 332 -15.13 6.41 -4.01
CA CYS A 332 -16.58 6.57 -3.86
C CYS A 332 -17.29 6.64 -5.21
N ARG A 333 -17.10 5.61 -6.05
CA ARG A 333 -17.74 5.45 -7.36
C ARG A 333 -18.35 4.06 -7.50
N PRO A 334 -19.41 3.89 -8.30
CA PRO A 334 -19.89 2.57 -8.68
C PRO A 334 -18.78 1.72 -9.31
N ASN A 335 -18.79 0.42 -9.08
CA ASN A 335 -17.81 -0.54 -9.61
C ASN A 335 -16.35 -0.27 -9.19
N SER A 336 -16.17 0.38 -8.03
CA SER A 336 -14.83 0.62 -7.47
C SER A 336 -14.39 -0.54 -6.57
N VAL A 337 -13.13 -0.88 -6.68
CA VAL A 337 -12.43 -1.79 -5.76
C VAL A 337 -11.28 -1.04 -5.10
N LEU A 338 -11.26 -1.06 -3.79
CA LEU A 338 -10.14 -0.60 -2.97
C LEU A 338 -9.43 -1.80 -2.37
N VAL A 339 -8.14 -1.92 -2.63
CA VAL A 339 -7.27 -2.90 -1.98
C VAL A 339 -6.37 -2.15 -0.99
N THR A 340 -6.34 -2.57 0.26
CA THR A 340 -5.40 -2.05 1.26
C THR A 340 -4.30 -3.07 1.50
N TYR A 341 -3.04 -2.63 1.57
CA TYR A 341 -1.91 -3.47 1.96
C TYR A 341 -1.11 -2.83 3.09
N GLY A 342 -1.03 -3.54 4.22
CA GLY A 342 -0.26 -3.08 5.38
C GLY A 342 -0.76 -1.75 5.96
N TYR A 343 -2.04 -1.45 5.80
CA TYR A 343 -2.72 -0.29 6.38
C TYR A 343 -3.43 -0.71 7.66
N SER A 344 -3.15 -0.04 8.77
CA SER A 344 -3.60 -0.42 10.11
C SER A 344 -4.98 0.12 10.51
N PHE A 345 -5.66 0.82 9.61
CA PHE A 345 -6.95 1.49 9.89
C PHE A 345 -6.89 2.47 11.08
N GLY A 346 -5.73 3.06 11.31
CA GLY A 346 -5.53 4.05 12.37
C GLY A 346 -5.98 5.48 12.02
N ASP A 347 -6.30 5.74 10.75
CA ASP A 347 -6.69 7.07 10.25
C ASP A 347 -8.20 7.17 10.02
N GLU A 348 -8.87 7.95 10.87
CA GLU A 348 -10.33 8.08 10.83
C GLU A 348 -10.86 8.79 9.58
N HIS A 349 -10.07 9.70 8.94
CA HIS A 349 -10.49 10.33 7.69
C HIS A 349 -10.54 9.35 6.54
N ILE A 350 -9.51 8.49 6.45
CA ILE A 350 -9.45 7.42 5.47
C ILE A 350 -10.58 6.43 5.76
N ASN A 351 -10.78 6.04 7.03
CA ASN A 351 -11.82 5.11 7.44
C ASN A 351 -13.22 5.64 7.12
N ARG A 352 -13.47 6.94 7.33
CA ARG A 352 -14.74 7.60 6.97
C ARG A 352 -14.99 7.49 5.46
N THR A 353 -14.00 7.80 4.63
CA THR A 353 -14.11 7.66 3.18
C THR A 353 -14.36 6.21 2.76
N ILE A 354 -13.74 5.23 3.43
CA ILE A 354 -13.99 3.81 3.18
C ILE A 354 -15.43 3.43 3.56
N ARG A 355 -15.95 3.93 4.69
CA ARG A 355 -17.37 3.73 5.06
C ARG A 355 -18.31 4.32 4.00
N ASP A 356 -18.03 5.53 3.53
CA ASP A 356 -18.80 6.17 2.46
C ASP A 356 -18.76 5.35 1.16
N MET A 357 -17.59 4.86 0.75
CA MET A 357 -17.45 3.95 -0.39
C MET A 357 -18.36 2.73 -0.26
N LEU A 358 -18.38 2.08 0.91
CA LEU A 358 -19.16 0.88 1.14
C LEU A 358 -20.68 1.11 1.22
N THR A 359 -21.15 2.35 1.23
CA THR A 359 -22.57 2.68 1.03
C THR A 359 -23.04 2.41 -0.40
N ILE A 360 -22.12 2.35 -1.36
CA ILE A 360 -22.40 2.06 -2.77
C ILE A 360 -22.35 0.54 -2.98
N PRO A 361 -23.46 -0.13 -3.38
CA PRO A 361 -23.54 -1.59 -3.39
C PRO A 361 -22.55 -2.30 -4.33
N SER A 362 -22.09 -1.63 -5.38
CA SER A 362 -21.15 -2.19 -6.38
C SER A 362 -19.68 -2.01 -6.02
N THR A 363 -19.37 -1.48 -4.84
CA THR A 363 -17.99 -1.32 -4.39
C THR A 363 -17.52 -2.52 -3.59
N HIS A 364 -16.19 -2.73 -3.55
CA HIS A 364 -15.59 -3.81 -2.77
C HIS A 364 -14.28 -3.37 -2.11
N LEU A 365 -14.11 -3.74 -0.84
CA LEU A 365 -12.89 -3.54 -0.06
C LEU A 365 -12.15 -4.87 0.07
N VAL A 366 -10.86 -4.88 -0.25
CA VAL A 366 -9.95 -6.01 0.03
C VAL A 366 -8.92 -5.56 1.05
N VAL A 367 -8.90 -6.20 2.21
CA VAL A 367 -7.93 -5.91 3.28
C VAL A 367 -6.86 -6.98 3.29
N ILE A 368 -5.61 -6.58 3.07
CA ILE A 368 -4.43 -7.46 3.13
C ILE A 368 -3.50 -6.91 4.21
N SER A 369 -3.33 -7.66 5.30
CA SER A 369 -2.49 -7.22 6.42
C SER A 369 -1.73 -8.38 7.06
N TYR A 370 -0.46 -8.15 7.39
CA TYR A 370 0.38 -9.15 8.04
C TYR A 370 -0.12 -9.51 9.45
N ASP A 371 -0.70 -8.54 10.13
CA ASP A 371 -1.29 -8.68 11.47
C ASP A 371 -2.51 -7.75 11.60
N ASP A 372 -3.20 -7.85 12.72
CA ASP A 372 -4.28 -6.93 13.09
C ASP A 372 -3.91 -6.23 14.42
N PRO A 373 -3.12 -5.17 14.37
CA PRO A 373 -2.70 -4.46 15.57
C PRO A 373 -3.90 -3.87 16.30
N LEU A 374 -4.06 -4.25 17.57
CA LEU A 374 -5.15 -3.84 18.45
C LEU A 374 -6.55 -4.27 17.99
N ASP A 375 -6.65 -5.35 17.22
CA ASP A 375 -7.89 -5.88 16.63
C ASP A 375 -8.71 -4.84 15.83
N ARG A 376 -8.05 -3.81 15.31
CA ARG A 376 -8.73 -2.69 14.61
C ARG A 376 -9.37 -3.08 13.30
N ILE A 377 -8.70 -3.94 12.53
CA ILE A 377 -9.23 -4.38 11.23
C ILE A 377 -10.53 -5.15 11.47
N MET A 378 -10.54 -6.07 12.42
CA MET A 378 -11.72 -6.85 12.76
C MET A 378 -12.80 -6.00 13.42
N GLN A 379 -12.43 -5.03 14.26
CA GLN A 379 -13.38 -4.07 14.82
C GLN A 379 -14.08 -3.27 13.72
N ILE A 380 -13.32 -2.68 12.80
CA ILE A 380 -13.86 -1.89 11.68
C ILE A 380 -14.68 -2.78 10.74
N TYR A 381 -14.26 -4.01 10.46
CA TYR A 381 -15.04 -4.96 9.68
C TYR A 381 -16.43 -5.17 10.28
N ASN A 382 -16.51 -5.38 11.59
CA ASN A 382 -17.77 -5.57 12.31
C ASN A 382 -18.62 -4.29 12.33
N GLU A 383 -18.01 -3.13 12.57
CA GLU A 383 -18.70 -1.83 12.60
C GLU A 383 -19.28 -1.43 11.24
N MET A 384 -18.58 -1.72 10.15
CA MET A 384 -19.05 -1.40 8.79
C MET A 384 -20.33 -2.15 8.41
N GLY A 385 -20.56 -3.36 8.95
CA GLY A 385 -21.78 -4.13 8.72
C GLY A 385 -22.05 -4.45 7.25
N ARG A 386 -21.01 -4.57 6.43
CA ARG A 386 -21.07 -4.84 4.98
C ARG A 386 -20.24 -6.07 4.58
N PRO A 387 -20.48 -7.24 5.19
CA PRO A 387 -19.60 -8.40 5.01
C PRO A 387 -19.49 -8.87 3.55
N SER A 388 -20.54 -8.72 2.74
CA SER A 388 -20.53 -9.11 1.32
C SER A 388 -19.63 -8.24 0.44
N GLN A 389 -19.32 -7.01 0.89
CA GLN A 389 -18.47 -6.07 0.16
C GLN A 389 -17.03 -6.05 0.68
N ILE A 390 -16.68 -6.92 1.65
CA ILE A 390 -15.35 -6.92 2.28
C ILE A 390 -14.72 -8.30 2.17
N SER A 391 -13.51 -8.35 1.61
CA SER A 391 -12.61 -9.50 1.63
C SER A 391 -11.46 -9.26 2.60
N LEU A 392 -11.10 -10.29 3.37
CA LEU A 392 -10.03 -10.25 4.37
C LEU A 392 -8.96 -11.27 4.03
N MET A 393 -7.70 -10.84 4.11
CA MET A 393 -6.50 -11.66 4.01
C MET A 393 -5.52 -11.18 5.09
N ILE A 394 -5.65 -11.70 6.31
CA ILE A 394 -4.88 -11.26 7.47
C ILE A 394 -4.00 -12.41 7.95
N GLY A 395 -2.75 -12.13 8.25
CA GLY A 395 -1.80 -13.08 8.80
C GLY A 395 -0.61 -13.36 7.89
N ALA A 396 0.44 -13.90 8.48
CA ALA A 396 1.73 -14.15 7.80
C ALA A 396 1.62 -15.09 6.59
N GLU A 397 0.68 -16.03 6.57
CA GLU A 397 0.52 -16.97 5.44
C GLU A 397 -0.17 -16.32 4.23
N LEU A 398 -0.94 -15.26 4.45
CA LEU A 398 -1.72 -14.58 3.43
C LEU A 398 -1.10 -13.26 2.95
N ALA A 399 -0.44 -12.54 3.86
CA ALA A 399 -0.01 -11.17 3.62
C ALA A 399 1.49 -10.92 3.73
N ASP A 400 2.31 -11.94 4.08
CA ASP A 400 3.76 -11.83 3.86
C ASP A 400 4.01 -11.47 2.39
N LEU A 401 4.80 -10.43 2.13
CA LEU A 401 4.93 -9.84 0.80
C LEU A 401 5.42 -10.86 -0.24
N THR A 402 6.33 -11.75 0.13
CA THR A 402 6.84 -12.80 -0.76
C THR A 402 5.78 -13.86 -1.02
N LYS A 403 5.12 -14.36 0.02
CA LYS A 403 4.05 -15.36 -0.13
C LYS A 403 2.87 -14.80 -0.93
N LEU A 404 2.48 -13.56 -0.65
CA LEU A 404 1.40 -12.86 -1.34
C LEU A 404 1.67 -12.76 -2.85
N THR A 405 2.86 -12.27 -3.22
CA THR A 405 3.24 -12.08 -4.63
C THR A 405 3.45 -13.41 -5.37
N GLN A 406 3.98 -14.42 -4.72
CA GLN A 406 4.23 -15.72 -5.33
C GLN A 406 2.96 -16.56 -5.48
N ASN A 407 2.05 -16.51 -4.51
CA ASN A 407 0.95 -17.46 -4.41
C ASN A 407 -0.42 -16.88 -4.76
N TYR A 408 -0.71 -15.61 -4.43
CA TYR A 408 -2.08 -15.14 -4.38
C TYR A 408 -2.39 -13.97 -5.31
N LEU A 409 -1.43 -13.06 -5.53
CA LEU A 409 -1.67 -11.95 -6.45
C LEU A 409 -1.77 -12.42 -7.90
N PRO A 410 -2.65 -11.79 -8.69
CA PRO A 410 -2.72 -12.02 -10.12
C PRO A 410 -1.37 -11.74 -10.78
N LYS A 411 -0.91 -12.65 -11.61
CA LYS A 411 0.29 -12.42 -12.43
C LYS A 411 -0.01 -11.39 -13.52
N ALA A 412 0.98 -10.57 -13.85
CA ALA A 412 0.88 -9.65 -14.98
C ALA A 412 0.49 -10.40 -16.26
N ALA A 413 -0.27 -9.75 -17.16
CA ALA A 413 -0.78 -10.40 -18.37
C ALA A 413 0.34 -10.94 -19.26
N ILE A 414 1.49 -10.25 -19.29
CA ILE A 414 2.67 -10.67 -20.06
C ILE A 414 3.26 -11.97 -19.51
N ASP A 415 3.29 -12.14 -18.19
CA ASP A 415 3.79 -13.36 -17.56
C ASP A 415 2.89 -14.55 -17.87
N LYS A 416 1.56 -14.36 -17.89
CA LYS A 416 0.60 -15.40 -18.27
C LYS A 416 0.76 -15.81 -19.74
N THR A 417 1.01 -14.85 -20.62
CA THR A 417 1.25 -15.13 -22.04
C THR A 417 2.58 -15.86 -22.23
N THR A 418 3.64 -15.45 -21.56
CA THR A 418 4.96 -16.09 -21.59
C THR A 418 4.89 -17.50 -21.03
N PHE A 419 4.17 -17.72 -19.93
CA PHE A 419 3.97 -19.04 -19.35
C PHE A 419 3.20 -19.96 -20.28
N ARG A 420 2.08 -19.51 -20.86
CA ARG A 420 1.33 -20.26 -21.87
C ARG A 420 2.17 -20.60 -23.09
N MET A 421 2.96 -19.64 -23.57
CA MET A 421 3.86 -19.87 -24.69
C MET A 421 4.91 -20.93 -24.34
N SER A 422 5.47 -20.90 -23.14
CA SER A 422 6.42 -21.91 -22.65
C SER A 422 5.79 -23.30 -22.56
N GLU A 423 4.54 -23.40 -22.09
CA GLU A 423 3.81 -24.69 -22.05
C GLU A 423 3.53 -25.21 -23.45
N LEU A 424 3.07 -24.36 -24.37
CA LEU A 424 2.84 -24.73 -25.75
C LEU A 424 4.13 -25.17 -26.47
N LEU A 425 5.24 -24.53 -26.20
CA LEU A 425 6.56 -24.91 -26.72
C LEU A 425 7.02 -26.26 -26.16
N LYS A 426 6.82 -26.51 -24.86
CA LYS A 426 7.11 -27.81 -24.25
C LYS A 426 6.27 -28.94 -24.92
N GLN A 427 4.97 -28.73 -25.10
CA GLN A 427 4.10 -29.68 -25.78
C GLN A 427 4.51 -29.94 -27.23
N ARG A 428 5.03 -28.93 -27.94
CA ARG A 428 5.54 -29.07 -29.30
C ARG A 428 6.90 -29.76 -29.40
N MET A 429 7.73 -29.61 -28.34
CA MET A 429 9.07 -30.20 -28.30
C MET A 429 9.06 -31.66 -27.81
N ASP A 430 7.99 -32.12 -27.19
CA ASP A 430 7.85 -33.49 -26.68
C ASP A 430 6.61 -34.23 -27.26
N PRO A 431 6.61 -34.51 -28.60
CA PRO A 431 5.47 -35.15 -29.24
C PRO A 431 5.25 -36.60 -28.77
N MET A 432 6.27 -37.21 -28.09
CA MET A 432 6.18 -38.64 -27.69
C MET A 432 5.48 -38.88 -26.36
N GLN A 433 5.22 -37.83 -25.52
CA GLN A 433 4.48 -38.01 -24.27
C GLN A 433 2.95 -37.99 -24.48
N SER A 434 2.44 -37.20 -25.42
CA SER A 434 1.00 -37.15 -25.72
C SER A 434 0.45 -38.46 -26.25
N ASP A 435 1.23 -39.19 -27.05
CA ASP A 435 0.83 -40.51 -27.60
C ASP A 435 0.85 -41.63 -26.52
N LYS A 436 1.60 -41.47 -25.46
CA LYS A 436 1.61 -42.45 -24.35
C LYS A 436 0.44 -42.29 -23.39
N GLU A 437 -0.05 -41.09 -23.21
CA GLU A 437 -1.24 -40.83 -22.37
C GLU A 437 -2.54 -41.17 -23.14
N HIS A 438 -2.62 -40.92 -24.45
CA HIS A 438 -3.73 -41.37 -25.26
C HIS A 438 -3.79 -42.88 -25.38
N LYS A 439 -2.66 -43.57 -25.54
CA LYS A 439 -2.63 -45.06 -25.57
C LYS A 439 -2.94 -45.70 -24.23
N LYS A 440 -2.65 -45.02 -23.09
CA LYS A 440 -3.08 -45.51 -21.77
C LYS A 440 -4.58 -45.36 -21.53
N GLN A 441 -5.22 -44.33 -22.09
CA GLN A 441 -6.68 -44.17 -22.00
C GLN A 441 -7.45 -45.11 -22.94
N GLU A 442 -6.91 -45.44 -24.11
CA GLU A 442 -7.52 -46.43 -25.02
C GLU A 442 -7.37 -47.88 -24.53
N THR A 443 -6.28 -48.22 -23.83
CA THR A 443 -6.10 -49.55 -23.24
C THR A 443 -6.95 -49.82 -22.00
N THR A 444 -7.34 -48.77 -21.26
CA THR A 444 -8.28 -48.92 -20.15
C THR A 444 -9.75 -48.92 -20.56
N ALA A 445 -10.07 -48.46 -21.79
CA ALA A 445 -11.41 -48.49 -22.31
C ALA A 445 -11.75 -49.82 -23.09
N SER A 446 -10.75 -50.62 -23.45
CA SER A 446 -10.94 -51.89 -24.15
C SER A 446 -11.01 -53.13 -23.27
N ASP A 447 -10.74 -52.99 -21.96
CA ASP A 447 -10.72 -54.11 -21.03
C ASP A 447 -11.97 -54.22 -20.11
N THR A 448 -13.00 -53.40 -20.39
CA THR A 448 -14.27 -53.43 -19.65
C THR A 448 -15.48 -53.84 -20.49
N GLY A 449 -15.27 -54.49 -21.61
CA GLY A 449 -16.34 -54.79 -22.53
C GLY A 449 -16.37 -56.22 -23.12
N LEU A 450 -16.11 -57.29 -22.33
CA LEU A 450 -16.40 -58.66 -22.74
C LEU A 450 -16.45 -59.61 -21.53
N GLU A 451 -17.55 -59.51 -20.78
CA GLU A 451 -18.13 -60.65 -20.04
C GLU A 451 -19.56 -60.26 -19.70
N GLU A 452 -20.47 -60.78 -20.53
CA GLU A 452 -21.80 -61.26 -20.22
C GLU A 452 -22.59 -61.42 -21.54
N LEU A 453 -22.52 -62.67 -22.06
CA LEU A 453 -23.64 -63.41 -22.58
C LEU A 453 -23.27 -64.90 -22.61
#